data_50f954424cfc6eb8b458ab7224f80a96
#
_entry.id   50f954424cfc6eb8b458ab7224f80a96
#
_cell.length_a   1.000
_cell.length_b   1.000
_cell.length_c   1.000
_cell.angle_alpha   90.00
_cell.angle_beta   90.00
_cell.angle_gamma   90.00
#
_symmetry.space_group_name_H-M   'P 1'
#
loop_
_entity.id
_entity.type
_entity.pdbx_description
1 polymer ?
#
loop_
_entity_poly.entity_id
_entity_poly.type
_entity_poly.pdbx_seq_one_letter_code
_entity_poly.pdbx_strand_id
1 'polypeptide(L)'
;FEHDIAPYLNKKQPEGIYSHMVKVCGIGESRAETMVADLMDAQTNPTLAPYAKTGEVHFRVTARACSEEAAEKLMEPMIEEMKKRFGDAVYTTEENVTLEESVIRLLEEKKMTVTTAESCTGGKLSGRLLNVSGASGVYNEGYITYANASKEKILGVKHETLETYGAVSEQTAAEMALGAAKAAGADAALSVTGIAGPG
;
A
#
# COMPACT_ATOMS: atom_id res chain seq x y z
N PHE A 1 -23.36 -27.50 4.15
CA PHE A 1 -22.08 -27.82 3.50
C PHE A 1 -21.04 -28.24 4.54
N GLU A 2 -20.78 -27.41 5.57
CA GLU A 2 -19.71 -27.63 6.57
C GLU A 2 -19.93 -28.88 7.43
N HIS A 3 -21.16 -29.23 7.76
CA HIS A 3 -21.48 -30.36 8.62
C HIS A 3 -21.51 -31.75 7.94
N ASP A 4 -21.84 -31.77 6.64
CA ASP A 4 -22.08 -33.06 5.96
C ASP A 4 -21.13 -33.29 4.78
N ILE A 5 -20.93 -32.26 3.94
CA ILE A 5 -20.17 -32.40 2.70
C ILE A 5 -18.66 -32.20 2.93
N ALA A 6 -18.25 -31.18 3.70
CA ALA A 6 -16.85 -30.93 3.96
C ALA A 6 -16.14 -32.10 4.67
N PRO A 7 -16.72 -32.76 5.73
CA PRO A 7 -16.11 -33.95 6.33
C PRO A 7 -16.01 -35.15 5.39
N TYR A 8 -16.98 -35.29 4.48
CA TYR A 8 -16.95 -36.37 3.47
C TYR A 8 -15.84 -36.14 2.46
N LEU A 9 -15.68 -34.89 1.97
CA LEU A 9 -14.62 -34.52 1.02
C LEU A 9 -13.24 -34.64 1.66
N ASN A 10 -13.07 -34.19 2.90
CA ASN A 10 -11.81 -34.28 3.65
C ASN A 10 -11.33 -35.72 3.86
N LYS A 11 -12.27 -36.67 3.99
CA LYS A 11 -11.92 -38.11 4.06
C LYS A 11 -11.42 -38.65 2.72
N LYS A 12 -11.86 -38.09 1.60
CA LYS A 12 -11.46 -38.52 0.26
C LYS A 12 -10.21 -37.83 -0.24
N GLN A 13 -9.98 -36.60 0.22
CA GLN A 13 -8.82 -35.81 -0.14
C GLN A 13 -8.24 -35.20 1.14
N PRO A 14 -7.29 -35.91 1.78
CA PRO A 14 -6.72 -35.47 3.05
C PRO A 14 -5.85 -34.21 2.97
N GLU A 15 -5.54 -33.77 1.76
CA GLU A 15 -4.78 -32.56 1.53
C GLU A 15 -5.70 -31.34 1.33
N GLY A 16 -5.42 -30.28 2.07
CA GLY A 16 -6.03 -28.95 1.92
C GLY A 16 -5.23 -28.05 0.99
N ILE A 17 -5.86 -26.95 0.59
CA ILE A 17 -5.22 -25.86 -0.16
C ILE A 17 -5.08 -24.67 0.81
N TYR A 18 -3.85 -24.22 0.98
CA TYR A 18 -3.49 -23.13 1.86
C TYR A 18 -2.78 -22.04 1.07
N SER A 19 -3.03 -20.80 1.39
CA SER A 19 -2.45 -19.67 0.65
C SER A 19 -1.94 -18.58 1.59
N HIS A 20 -0.81 -17.98 1.20
CA HIS A 20 -0.31 -16.74 1.77
C HIS A 20 -0.21 -15.66 0.70
N MET A 21 -0.35 -14.41 1.11
CA MET A 21 -0.17 -13.26 0.23
C MET A 21 1.20 -12.63 0.46
N VAL A 22 1.85 -12.18 -0.60
CA VAL A 22 2.97 -11.24 -0.54
C VAL A 22 2.53 -10.00 -1.31
N LYS A 23 2.36 -8.87 -0.63
CA LYS A 23 1.83 -7.65 -1.22
C LYS A 23 2.93 -6.61 -1.37
N VAL A 24 3.07 -6.10 -2.58
CA VAL A 24 4.10 -5.12 -2.93
C VAL A 24 3.48 -3.83 -3.46
N CYS A 25 4.10 -2.70 -3.16
CA CYS A 25 3.72 -1.39 -3.67
C CYS A 25 4.92 -0.67 -4.31
N GLY A 26 4.65 0.35 -5.12
CA GLY A 26 5.69 1.16 -5.76
C GLY A 26 6.44 0.48 -6.91
N ILE A 27 6.05 -0.73 -7.30
CA ILE A 27 6.62 -1.47 -8.44
C ILE A 27 5.48 -1.75 -9.44
N GLY A 28 5.70 -1.42 -10.71
CA GLY A 28 4.73 -1.74 -11.77
C GLY A 28 4.60 -3.26 -11.98
N GLU A 29 3.40 -3.72 -12.35
CA GLU A 29 3.05 -5.13 -12.53
C GLU A 29 4.07 -5.93 -13.37
N SER A 30 4.35 -5.46 -14.59
CA SER A 30 5.29 -6.14 -15.50
C SER A 30 6.69 -6.28 -14.92
N ARG A 31 7.17 -5.27 -14.16
CA ARG A 31 8.46 -5.35 -13.49
C ARG A 31 8.41 -6.32 -12.31
N ALA A 32 7.34 -6.29 -11.53
CA ALA A 32 7.16 -7.19 -10.41
C ALA A 32 7.11 -8.66 -10.87
N GLU A 33 6.38 -8.96 -11.95
CA GLU A 33 6.34 -10.29 -12.56
C GLU A 33 7.72 -10.73 -13.06
N THR A 34 8.45 -9.85 -13.75
CA THR A 34 9.81 -10.16 -14.23
C THR A 34 10.75 -10.54 -13.10
N MET A 35 10.62 -9.90 -11.93
CA MET A 35 11.47 -10.17 -10.77
C MET A 35 11.27 -11.57 -10.16
N VAL A 36 10.14 -12.23 -10.45
CA VAL A 36 9.79 -13.56 -9.93
C VAL A 36 9.45 -14.57 -11.03
N ALA A 37 9.75 -14.26 -12.29
CA ALA A 37 9.41 -15.08 -13.44
C ALA A 37 9.97 -16.50 -13.31
N ASP A 38 11.22 -16.64 -12.87
CA ASP A 38 11.86 -17.94 -12.64
C ASP A 38 11.15 -18.77 -11.56
N LEU A 39 10.59 -18.14 -10.53
CA LEU A 39 9.79 -18.82 -9.51
C LEU A 39 8.47 -19.30 -10.09
N MET A 40 7.85 -18.51 -10.97
CA MET A 40 6.62 -18.91 -11.65
C MET A 40 6.84 -20.00 -12.68
N ASP A 41 7.95 -19.97 -13.41
CA ASP A 41 8.28 -20.98 -14.43
C ASP A 41 8.65 -22.34 -13.82
N ALA A 42 9.33 -22.34 -12.66
CA ALA A 42 9.78 -23.55 -11.96
C ALA A 42 8.74 -24.12 -10.97
N GLN A 43 7.61 -23.46 -10.78
CA GLN A 43 6.66 -23.82 -9.74
C GLN A 43 5.99 -25.19 -9.95
N THR A 44 5.78 -25.88 -8.84
CA THR A 44 5.00 -27.14 -8.80
C THR A 44 4.06 -27.13 -7.59
N ASN A 45 4.64 -27.15 -6.39
CA ASN A 45 3.98 -26.99 -5.11
C ASN A 45 5.02 -26.44 -4.11
N PRO A 46 4.93 -25.17 -3.67
CA PRO A 46 3.81 -24.24 -3.88
C PRO A 46 3.75 -23.63 -5.28
N THR A 47 2.59 -23.04 -5.62
CA THR A 47 2.37 -22.22 -6.81
C THR A 47 2.36 -20.74 -6.47
N LEU A 48 2.68 -19.88 -7.44
CA LEU A 48 2.75 -18.43 -7.34
C LEU A 48 1.87 -17.79 -8.43
N ALA A 49 0.97 -16.89 -8.03
CA ALA A 49 0.10 -16.18 -8.97
C ALA A 49 0.06 -14.67 -8.65
N PRO A 50 0.32 -13.79 -9.64
CA PRO A 50 0.20 -12.33 -9.48
C PRO A 50 -1.26 -11.87 -9.61
N TYR A 51 -1.60 -10.81 -8.89
CA TYR A 51 -2.87 -10.11 -8.94
C TYR A 51 -2.61 -8.61 -8.96
N ALA A 52 -2.77 -7.97 -10.10
CA ALA A 52 -2.64 -6.52 -10.22
C ALA A 52 -3.76 -5.80 -9.48
N LYS A 53 -3.38 -4.76 -8.76
CA LYS A 53 -4.25 -3.80 -8.09
C LYS A 53 -3.83 -2.39 -8.47
N THR A 54 -4.65 -1.41 -8.17
CA THR A 54 -4.29 -0.01 -8.44
C THR A 54 -3.13 0.43 -7.55
N GLY A 55 -1.93 0.55 -8.13
CA GLY A 55 -0.71 0.95 -7.43
C GLY A 55 -0.02 -0.16 -6.62
N GLU A 56 -0.51 -1.39 -6.68
CA GLU A 56 -0.02 -2.52 -5.91
C GLU A 56 -0.01 -3.79 -6.75
N VAL A 57 0.84 -4.74 -6.42
CA VAL A 57 0.81 -6.11 -6.95
C VAL A 57 0.75 -7.08 -5.78
N HIS A 58 -0.28 -7.92 -5.77
CA HIS A 58 -0.44 -8.96 -4.78
C HIS A 58 -0.03 -10.30 -5.38
N PHE A 59 0.86 -11.00 -4.74
CA PHE A 59 1.23 -12.35 -5.12
C PHE A 59 0.62 -13.36 -4.15
N ARG A 60 -0.07 -14.35 -4.68
CA ARG A 60 -0.58 -15.47 -3.89
C ARG A 60 0.35 -16.66 -4.04
N VAL A 61 0.93 -17.09 -2.93
CA VAL A 61 1.67 -18.33 -2.80
C VAL A 61 0.70 -19.37 -2.26
N THR A 62 0.50 -20.47 -3.00
CA THR A 62 -0.49 -21.51 -2.64
C THR A 62 0.16 -22.87 -2.59
N ALA A 63 0.01 -23.56 -1.47
CA ALA A 63 0.48 -24.93 -1.28
C ALA A 63 -0.67 -25.91 -1.04
N ARG A 64 -0.52 -27.10 -1.56
CA ARG A 64 -1.33 -28.27 -1.22
C ARG A 64 -0.58 -29.12 -0.20
N ALA A 65 -1.20 -29.34 0.96
CA ALA A 65 -0.58 -30.09 2.06
C ALA A 65 -1.63 -30.77 2.97
N CYS A 66 -1.20 -31.70 3.79
CA CYS A 66 -2.05 -32.42 4.74
C CYS A 66 -2.42 -31.60 5.99
N SER A 67 -1.73 -30.47 6.23
CA SER A 67 -2.02 -29.52 7.31
C SER A 67 -1.53 -28.13 6.96
N GLU A 68 -2.04 -27.11 7.66
CA GLU A 68 -1.60 -25.73 7.52
C GLU A 68 -0.11 -25.57 7.84
N GLU A 69 0.37 -26.20 8.91
CA GLU A 69 1.79 -26.17 9.29
C GLU A 69 2.70 -26.78 8.21
N ALA A 70 2.24 -27.87 7.54
CA ALA A 70 2.98 -28.45 6.44
C ALA A 70 2.98 -27.53 5.20
N ALA A 71 1.88 -26.84 4.95
CA ALA A 71 1.77 -25.86 3.87
C ALA A 71 2.67 -24.65 4.10
N GLU A 72 2.71 -24.11 5.31
CA GLU A 72 3.58 -23.01 5.70
C GLU A 72 5.05 -23.34 5.42
N LYS A 73 5.51 -24.52 5.86
CA LYS A 73 6.88 -24.99 5.58
C LYS A 73 7.22 -25.12 4.10
N LEU A 74 6.22 -25.43 3.26
CA LEU A 74 6.39 -25.47 1.81
C LEU A 74 6.45 -24.07 1.19
N MET A 75 5.64 -23.13 1.68
CA MET A 75 5.54 -21.78 1.14
C MET A 75 6.67 -20.85 1.62
N GLU A 76 7.18 -21.04 2.85
CA GLU A 76 8.17 -20.19 3.48
C GLU A 76 9.39 -19.89 2.60
N PRO A 77 10.06 -20.87 1.95
CA PRO A 77 11.23 -20.59 1.11
C PRO A 77 10.94 -19.65 -0.06
N MET A 78 9.76 -19.79 -0.68
CA MET A 78 9.32 -18.93 -1.78
C MET A 78 8.98 -17.52 -1.28
N ILE A 79 8.30 -17.40 -0.15
CA ILE A 79 7.95 -16.12 0.46
C ILE A 79 9.22 -15.35 0.87
N GLU A 80 10.19 -16.02 1.49
CA GLU A 80 11.45 -15.40 1.89
C GLU A 80 12.29 -14.96 0.67
N GLU A 81 12.32 -15.74 -0.39
CA GLU A 81 12.99 -15.33 -1.63
C GLU A 81 12.29 -14.12 -2.26
N MET A 82 10.95 -14.05 -2.23
CA MET A 82 10.20 -12.88 -2.70
C MET A 82 10.50 -11.64 -1.85
N LYS A 83 10.49 -11.76 -0.51
CA LYS A 83 10.88 -10.67 0.39
C LYS A 83 12.28 -10.15 0.08
N LYS A 84 13.23 -11.04 -0.18
CA LYS A 84 14.60 -10.67 -0.55
C LYS A 84 14.65 -9.90 -1.88
N ARG A 85 13.89 -10.34 -2.89
CA ARG A 85 13.88 -9.70 -4.22
C ARG A 85 13.18 -8.35 -4.22
N PHE A 86 12.05 -8.24 -3.54
CA PHE A 86 11.26 -7.01 -3.49
C PHE A 86 11.73 -6.02 -2.41
N GLY A 87 12.41 -6.49 -1.37
CA GLY A 87 12.91 -5.65 -0.28
C GLY A 87 11.81 -4.81 0.35
N ASP A 88 12.08 -3.52 0.51
CA ASP A 88 11.16 -2.55 1.14
C ASP A 88 9.84 -2.33 0.37
N ALA A 89 9.72 -2.83 -0.85
CA ALA A 89 8.47 -2.77 -1.58
C ALA A 89 7.41 -3.74 -1.03
N VAL A 90 7.82 -4.78 -0.29
CA VAL A 90 6.88 -5.67 0.42
C VAL A 90 6.36 -4.93 1.65
N TYR A 91 5.08 -4.57 1.62
CA TYR A 91 4.48 -3.87 2.74
C TYR A 91 3.77 -4.80 3.74
N THR A 92 3.33 -5.99 3.31
CA THR A 92 2.76 -7.01 4.20
C THR A 92 2.73 -8.40 3.54
N THR A 93 2.67 -9.44 4.38
CA THR A 93 2.35 -10.82 3.98
C THR A 93 1.02 -11.29 4.58
N GLU A 94 0.31 -10.43 5.31
CA GLU A 94 -1.00 -10.71 5.88
C GLU A 94 -2.10 -10.51 4.84
N GLU A 95 -3.03 -11.47 4.71
CA GLU A 95 -4.06 -11.45 3.67
C GLU A 95 -5.00 -10.25 3.78
N ASN A 96 -5.40 -9.90 4.99
CA ASN A 96 -6.43 -8.88 5.23
C ASN A 96 -5.87 -7.48 5.51
N VAL A 97 -4.56 -7.31 5.56
CA VAL A 97 -3.91 -6.02 5.84
C VAL A 97 -3.81 -5.21 4.57
N THR A 98 -4.29 -3.98 4.60
CA THR A 98 -4.21 -3.02 3.49
C THR A 98 -2.92 -2.21 3.53
N LEU A 99 -2.58 -1.51 2.44
CA LEU A 99 -1.44 -0.60 2.42
C LEU A 99 -1.58 0.52 3.45
N GLU A 100 -2.78 1.10 3.56
CA GLU A 100 -3.08 2.15 4.54
C GLU A 100 -2.88 1.64 5.97
N GLU A 101 -3.35 0.44 6.26
CA GLU A 101 -3.20 -0.17 7.58
C GLU A 101 -1.72 -0.43 7.91
N SER A 102 -0.94 -0.91 6.94
CA SER A 102 0.51 -1.08 7.09
C SER A 102 1.21 0.25 7.38
N VAL A 103 0.81 1.33 6.70
CA VAL A 103 1.34 2.68 6.93
C VAL A 103 1.01 3.18 8.33
N ILE A 104 -0.25 3.05 8.77
CA ILE A 104 -0.66 3.48 10.12
C ILE A 104 0.09 2.70 11.19
N ARG A 105 0.17 1.35 11.09
CA ARG A 105 0.93 0.51 12.02
C ARG A 105 2.41 0.93 12.10
N LEU A 106 3.04 1.20 10.95
CA LEU A 106 4.43 1.63 10.89
C LEU A 106 4.66 3.00 11.54
N LEU A 107 3.73 3.95 11.34
CA LEU A 107 3.78 5.26 11.98
C LEU A 107 3.62 5.15 13.51
N GLU A 108 2.70 4.33 13.99
CA GLU A 108 2.51 4.05 15.42
C GLU A 108 3.77 3.43 16.04
N GLU A 109 4.36 2.41 15.38
CA GLU A 109 5.60 1.76 15.82
C GLU A 109 6.75 2.75 15.93
N LYS A 110 6.91 3.62 14.93
CA LYS A 110 7.94 4.65 14.89
C LYS A 110 7.62 5.88 15.76
N LYS A 111 6.42 5.95 16.34
CA LYS A 111 5.91 7.12 17.07
C LYS A 111 5.99 8.41 16.24
N MET A 112 5.65 8.31 14.98
CA MET A 112 5.64 9.41 14.02
C MET A 112 4.20 9.78 13.67
N THR A 113 4.01 11.07 13.37
CA THR A 113 2.77 11.61 12.86
C THR A 113 2.86 11.95 11.38
N VAL A 114 1.72 11.90 10.69
CA VAL A 114 1.63 12.26 9.27
C VAL A 114 0.50 13.26 9.04
N THR A 115 0.69 14.11 8.05
CA THR A 115 -0.34 15.01 7.52
C THR A 115 -0.42 14.95 6.00
N THR A 116 -1.47 15.53 5.44
CA THR A 116 -1.67 15.58 3.99
C THR A 116 -2.00 16.99 3.51
N ALA A 117 -1.54 17.32 2.31
CA ALA A 117 -1.90 18.54 1.58
C ALA A 117 -2.48 18.15 0.21
N GLU A 118 -3.77 18.30 0.04
CA GLU A 118 -4.49 17.83 -1.15
C GLU A 118 -5.05 18.99 -1.99
N SER A 119 -4.94 18.87 -3.30
CA SER A 119 -5.56 19.74 -4.28
C SER A 119 -6.60 18.96 -5.08
N CYS A 120 -6.20 18.33 -6.17
CA CYS A 120 -7.12 17.62 -7.08
C CYS A 120 -7.80 16.40 -6.48
N THR A 121 -7.25 15.80 -5.45
CA THR A 121 -7.82 14.63 -4.74
C THR A 121 -8.91 14.99 -3.75
N GLY A 122 -8.98 16.26 -3.31
CA GLY A 122 -10.08 16.78 -2.52
C GLY A 122 -10.36 16.05 -1.19
N GLY A 123 -9.34 15.51 -0.54
CA GLY A 123 -9.46 14.77 0.72
C GLY A 123 -9.49 13.24 0.58
N LYS A 124 -9.30 12.71 -0.63
CA LYS A 124 -9.32 11.25 -0.84
C LYS A 124 -8.13 10.54 -0.21
N LEU A 125 -6.95 11.15 -0.21
CA LEU A 125 -5.76 10.59 0.44
C LEU A 125 -5.94 10.56 1.95
N SER A 126 -6.38 11.67 2.54
CA SER A 126 -6.76 11.76 3.96
C SER A 126 -7.79 10.71 4.31
N GLY A 127 -8.86 10.60 3.50
CA GLY A 127 -9.94 9.64 3.71
C GLY A 127 -9.46 8.18 3.72
N ARG A 128 -8.51 7.81 2.86
CA ARG A 128 -7.93 6.47 2.87
C ARG A 128 -7.21 6.18 4.20
N LEU A 129 -6.40 7.10 4.71
CA LEU A 129 -5.71 6.93 5.98
C LEU A 129 -6.69 6.88 7.16
N LEU A 130 -7.69 7.78 7.16
CA LEU A 130 -8.69 7.89 8.24
C LEU A 130 -9.69 6.72 8.29
N ASN A 131 -9.79 5.92 7.22
CA ASN A 131 -10.59 4.68 7.24
C ASN A 131 -9.95 3.58 8.10
N VAL A 132 -8.69 3.72 8.48
CA VAL A 132 -7.99 2.74 9.32
C VAL A 132 -8.29 3.03 10.80
N SER A 133 -8.66 1.98 11.53
CA SER A 133 -8.84 2.08 12.99
C SER A 133 -7.50 2.47 13.66
N GLY A 134 -7.54 3.43 14.59
CA GLY A 134 -6.33 3.93 15.24
C GLY A 134 -5.65 5.09 14.51
N ALA A 135 -6.06 5.45 13.29
CA ALA A 135 -5.45 6.54 12.53
C ALA A 135 -5.35 7.88 13.29
N SER A 136 -6.27 8.14 14.21
CA SER A 136 -6.24 9.35 15.07
C SER A 136 -5.01 9.45 15.98
N GLY A 137 -4.29 8.37 16.20
CA GLY A 137 -3.03 8.38 16.96
C GLY A 137 -1.85 8.96 16.18
N VAL A 138 -1.92 8.96 14.85
CA VAL A 138 -0.82 9.36 13.96
C VAL A 138 -1.20 10.43 12.95
N TYR A 139 -2.50 10.70 12.76
CA TYR A 139 -3.02 11.68 11.81
C TYR A 139 -3.96 12.66 12.53
N ASN A 140 -3.49 13.87 12.79
CA ASN A 140 -4.24 14.90 13.55
C ASN A 140 -5.07 15.81 12.64
N GLU A 141 -4.49 16.24 11.53
CA GLU A 141 -5.13 17.17 10.59
C GLU A 141 -4.57 17.01 9.17
N GLY A 142 -5.32 17.49 8.19
CA GLY A 142 -4.93 17.56 6.79
C GLY A 142 -5.56 18.75 6.10
N TYR A 143 -5.01 19.14 4.96
CA TYR A 143 -5.34 20.39 4.28
C TYR A 143 -5.86 20.12 2.87
N ILE A 144 -7.02 20.67 2.54
CA ILE A 144 -7.55 20.70 1.18
C ILE A 144 -7.38 22.12 0.64
N THR A 145 -6.32 22.34 -0.14
CA THR A 145 -5.96 23.65 -0.69
C THR A 145 -6.11 23.65 -2.22
N TYR A 146 -7.38 23.68 -2.69
CA TYR A 146 -7.68 23.56 -4.11
C TYR A 146 -7.22 24.78 -4.92
N ALA A 147 -7.56 26.00 -4.46
CA ALA A 147 -7.17 27.25 -5.12
C ALA A 147 -5.72 27.65 -4.78
N ASN A 148 -5.05 28.34 -5.71
CA ASN A 148 -3.68 28.86 -5.50
C ASN A 148 -3.60 29.76 -4.27
N ALA A 149 -4.56 30.68 -4.12
CA ALA A 149 -4.64 31.54 -2.92
C ALA A 149 -4.71 30.77 -1.60
N SER A 150 -5.32 29.58 -1.60
CA SER A 150 -5.36 28.70 -0.43
C SER A 150 -4.01 28.02 -0.17
N LYS A 151 -3.29 27.64 -1.23
CA LYS A 151 -1.94 27.09 -1.12
C LYS A 151 -0.98 28.12 -0.49
N GLU A 152 -1.04 29.35 -0.95
CA GLU A 152 -0.24 30.47 -0.39
C GLU A 152 -0.63 30.74 1.08
N LYS A 153 -1.91 30.97 1.32
CA LYS A 153 -2.42 31.40 2.64
C LYS A 153 -2.22 30.37 3.74
N ILE A 154 -2.50 29.10 3.44
CA ILE A 154 -2.56 28.03 4.46
C ILE A 154 -1.22 27.30 4.57
N LEU A 155 -0.62 26.98 3.45
CA LEU A 155 0.60 26.16 3.39
C LEU A 155 1.87 26.99 3.15
N GLY A 156 1.74 28.29 2.88
CA GLY A 156 2.87 29.16 2.62
C GLY A 156 3.61 28.85 1.31
N VAL A 157 2.92 28.25 0.33
CA VAL A 157 3.46 28.09 -1.02
C VAL A 157 3.77 29.46 -1.59
N LYS A 158 4.96 29.64 -2.15
CA LYS A 158 5.39 30.95 -2.64
C LYS A 158 4.65 31.32 -3.91
N HIS A 159 4.24 32.58 -3.99
CA HIS A 159 3.62 33.13 -5.20
C HIS A 159 4.50 32.94 -6.45
N GLU A 160 5.81 33.21 -6.32
CA GLU A 160 6.78 33.01 -7.40
C GLU A 160 6.85 31.56 -7.90
N THR A 161 6.71 30.55 -6.99
CA THR A 161 6.68 29.14 -7.36
C THR A 161 5.45 28.82 -8.21
N LEU A 162 4.29 29.34 -7.81
CA LEU A 162 3.04 29.17 -8.57
C LEU A 162 3.08 29.86 -9.93
N GLU A 163 3.64 31.05 -10.02
CA GLU A 163 3.77 31.78 -11.30
C GLU A 163 4.79 31.13 -12.24
N THR A 164 5.91 30.63 -11.72
CA THR A 164 7.00 30.08 -12.52
C THR A 164 6.75 28.64 -12.97
N TYR A 165 6.25 27.80 -12.06
CA TYR A 165 6.12 26.35 -12.29
C TYR A 165 4.68 25.88 -12.37
N GLY A 166 3.72 26.73 -12.03
CA GLY A 166 2.30 26.40 -11.97
C GLY A 166 1.91 25.59 -10.75
N ALA A 167 0.59 25.45 -10.55
CA ALA A 167 0.04 24.71 -9.43
C ALA A 167 0.32 23.19 -9.51
N VAL A 168 0.52 22.66 -10.73
CA VAL A 168 0.79 21.25 -10.99
C VAL A 168 2.26 21.08 -11.34
N SER A 169 3.10 21.04 -10.32
CA SER A 169 4.54 20.87 -10.45
C SER A 169 5.13 20.22 -9.20
N GLU A 170 6.30 19.62 -9.34
CA GLU A 170 7.05 19.06 -8.22
C GLU A 170 7.42 20.12 -7.18
N GLN A 171 7.75 21.33 -7.63
CA GLN A 171 8.09 22.46 -6.76
C GLN A 171 6.89 22.85 -5.87
N THR A 172 5.72 23.01 -6.49
CA THR A 172 4.49 23.31 -5.74
C THR A 172 4.12 22.17 -4.79
N ALA A 173 4.22 20.91 -5.22
CA ALA A 173 3.96 19.76 -4.37
C ALA A 173 4.91 19.73 -3.15
N ALA A 174 6.20 19.95 -3.36
CA ALA A 174 7.17 19.99 -2.28
C ALA A 174 6.88 21.10 -1.26
N GLU A 175 6.56 22.31 -1.73
CA GLU A 175 6.19 23.42 -0.84
C GLU A 175 4.87 23.16 -0.10
N MET A 176 3.87 22.53 -0.75
CA MET A 176 2.63 22.10 -0.10
C MET A 176 2.91 21.11 1.04
N ALA A 177 3.73 20.09 0.80
CA ALA A 177 4.08 19.09 1.82
C ALA A 177 4.82 19.73 3.01
N LEU A 178 5.84 20.54 2.73
CA LEU A 178 6.61 21.26 3.76
C LEU A 178 5.71 22.20 4.58
N GLY A 179 4.81 22.92 3.92
CA GLY A 179 3.86 23.81 4.57
C GLY A 179 2.90 23.05 5.46
N ALA A 180 2.37 21.92 5.01
CA ALA A 180 1.50 21.07 5.79
C ALA A 180 2.21 20.48 7.02
N ALA A 181 3.41 19.93 6.85
CA ALA A 181 4.21 19.41 7.95
C ALA A 181 4.42 20.48 9.05
N LYS A 182 4.78 21.69 8.64
CA LYS A 182 4.96 22.83 9.54
C LYS A 182 3.68 23.22 10.27
N ALA A 183 2.57 23.35 9.53
CA ALA A 183 1.30 23.80 10.08
C ALA A 183 0.73 22.78 11.07
N ALA A 184 0.80 21.46 10.74
CA ALA A 184 0.34 20.39 11.60
C ALA A 184 1.32 20.00 12.72
N GLY A 185 2.59 20.44 12.66
CA GLY A 185 3.64 19.93 13.54
C GLY A 185 3.89 18.42 13.33
N ALA A 186 3.67 17.93 12.11
CA ALA A 186 3.78 16.51 11.81
C ALA A 186 5.20 16.11 11.36
N ASP A 187 5.60 14.88 11.66
CA ASP A 187 6.92 14.33 11.32
C ASP A 187 7.06 14.03 9.83
N ALA A 188 5.95 13.69 9.18
CA ALA A 188 5.88 13.41 7.75
C ALA A 188 4.67 14.12 7.11
N ALA A 189 4.81 14.46 5.83
CA ALA A 189 3.70 15.03 5.05
C ALA A 189 3.68 14.46 3.64
N LEU A 190 2.48 14.25 3.14
CA LEU A 190 2.22 13.89 1.75
C LEU A 190 1.46 15.01 1.06
N SER A 191 1.83 15.36 -0.16
CA SER A 191 1.07 16.30 -0.97
C SER A 191 0.63 15.71 -2.30
N VAL A 192 -0.53 16.15 -2.75
CA VAL A 192 -1.06 15.78 -4.07
C VAL A 192 -1.57 17.03 -4.77
N THR A 193 -0.97 17.36 -5.92
CA THR A 193 -1.48 18.35 -6.86
C THR A 193 -1.51 17.74 -8.26
N GLY A 194 -2.46 18.14 -9.08
CA GLY A 194 -2.67 17.55 -10.40
C GLY A 194 -3.88 18.15 -11.10
N ILE A 195 -4.06 17.78 -12.36
CA ILE A 195 -5.25 18.11 -13.14
C ILE A 195 -6.30 17.04 -12.88
N ALA A 196 -7.44 17.44 -12.30
CA ALA A 196 -8.57 16.55 -12.05
C ALA A 196 -9.65 16.81 -13.09
N GLY A 197 -9.71 15.99 -14.11
CA GLY A 197 -10.81 16.01 -15.04
C GLY A 197 -10.41 16.11 -16.52
N PRO A 198 -11.39 15.86 -17.40
CA PRO A 198 -11.17 16.01 -18.83
C PRO A 198 -11.05 17.50 -19.15
N GLY A 199 -9.86 17.91 -19.49
CA GLY A 199 -9.54 19.25 -19.94
C GLY A 199 -8.52 19.17 -21.03
#